data_4133d4f01859b406f0d23b898e2ed4ae
#
_entry.id   4133d4f01859b406f0d23b898e2ed4ae
#
_cell.length_a   1.000
_cell.length_b   1.000
_cell.length_c   1.000
_cell.angle_alpha   90.00
_cell.angle_beta   90.00
_cell.angle_gamma   90.00
#
_symmetry.space_group_name_H-M   'P 1'
#
loop_
_entity.id
_entity.type
_entity.pdbx_description
1 polymer ?
#
loop_
_entity_poly.entity_id
_entity_poly.type
_entity_poly.pdbx_seq_one_letter_code
_entity_poly.pdbx_strand_id
1 'polypeptide(L)'
;MNKYNQNLDKNNANFVPLTPLSFLERAKDIFPNYEALVYENRSYTWLQIYNRCIKFASALEKIGIKEGDTVSVMAFNTPEIFEAHYSVPMTGAVL
;
A
#
# COMPACT_ATOMS: atom_id res chain seq x y z
N MET A 1 -35.50 8.95 11.13
CA MET A 1 -34.27 8.66 10.38
C MET A 1 -33.78 9.92 9.70
N ASN A 2 -32.50 10.18 9.76
CA ASN A 2 -31.90 11.35 9.11
C ASN A 2 -31.89 11.12 7.58
N LYS A 3 -32.39 12.12 6.82
CA LYS A 3 -32.44 12.04 5.36
C LYS A 3 -31.05 11.82 4.73
N TYR A 4 -29.97 12.21 5.41
CA TYR A 4 -28.61 12.06 4.93
C TYR A 4 -28.08 10.61 5.06
N ASN A 5 -28.82 9.76 5.78
CA ASN A 5 -28.47 8.36 5.97
C ASN A 5 -29.37 7.40 5.18
N GLN A 6 -30.28 7.93 4.35
CA GLN A 6 -31.19 7.11 3.57
C GLN A 6 -30.48 6.60 2.33
N ASN A 7 -30.70 5.32 2.01
CA ASN A 7 -30.18 4.68 0.80
C ASN A 7 -28.64 4.67 0.72
N LEU A 8 -27.97 4.69 1.87
CA LEU A 8 -26.53 4.69 1.96
C LEU A 8 -25.96 3.41 2.57
N ASP A 9 -26.72 2.33 2.47
CA ASP A 9 -26.22 1.02 2.91
C ASP A 9 -24.97 0.62 2.11
N LYS A 10 -24.08 -0.10 2.77
CA LYS A 10 -22.83 -0.53 2.14
C LYS A 10 -23.12 -1.51 1.02
N ASN A 11 -22.57 -1.21 -0.15
CA ASN A 11 -22.62 -2.10 -1.32
C ASN A 11 -21.40 -1.84 -2.20
N ASN A 12 -21.26 -2.63 -3.26
CA ASN A 12 -20.10 -2.54 -4.15
C ASN A 12 -19.98 -1.20 -4.88
N ALA A 13 -21.06 -0.44 -4.98
CA ALA A 13 -21.06 0.83 -5.70
C ALA A 13 -20.69 2.03 -4.82
N ASN A 14 -21.00 1.98 -3.51
CA ASN A 14 -20.84 3.13 -2.63
C ASN A 14 -19.94 2.90 -1.42
N PHE A 15 -19.29 1.76 -1.34
CA PHE A 15 -18.44 1.44 -0.19
C PHE A 15 -17.17 0.73 -0.60
N VAL A 16 -16.04 1.28 -0.16
CA VAL A 16 -14.71 0.65 -0.27
C VAL A 16 -14.02 0.86 1.07
N PRO A 17 -13.54 -0.22 1.73
CA PRO A 17 -12.78 -0.06 2.97
C PRO A 17 -11.53 0.79 2.73
N LEU A 18 -11.29 1.77 3.60
CA LEU A 18 -10.08 2.56 3.55
C LEU A 18 -8.94 1.77 4.18
N THR A 19 -7.89 1.54 3.43
CA THR A 19 -6.68 0.86 3.89
C THR A 19 -5.46 1.67 3.45
N PRO A 20 -4.29 1.46 4.09
CA PRO A 20 -3.06 2.09 3.59
C PRO A 20 -2.81 1.77 2.11
N LEU A 21 -3.18 0.58 1.65
CA LEU A 21 -3.00 0.17 0.26
C LEU A 21 -3.85 1.01 -0.69
N SER A 22 -5.11 1.30 -0.33
CA SER A 22 -5.95 2.14 -1.18
C SER A 22 -5.44 3.57 -1.26
N PHE A 23 -4.85 4.10 -0.20
CA PHE A 23 -4.22 5.42 -0.25
C PHE A 23 -2.98 5.45 -1.15
N LEU A 24 -2.16 4.41 -1.11
CA LEU A 24 -1.01 4.30 -2.01
C LEU A 24 -1.47 4.24 -3.47
N GLU A 25 -2.46 3.42 -3.75
CA GLU A 25 -3.02 3.29 -5.10
C GLU A 25 -3.60 4.61 -5.61
N ARG A 26 -4.32 5.33 -4.74
CA ARG A 26 -4.87 6.63 -5.07
C ARG A 26 -3.77 7.65 -5.38
N ALA A 27 -2.72 7.70 -4.57
CA ALA A 27 -1.61 8.60 -4.80
C ALA A 27 -0.92 8.31 -6.15
N LYS A 28 -0.74 7.04 -6.48
CA LYS A 28 -0.18 6.61 -7.75
C LYS A 28 -1.07 7.03 -8.92
N ASP A 29 -2.39 6.89 -8.79
CA ASP A 29 -3.32 7.20 -9.88
C ASP A 29 -3.46 8.70 -10.12
N ILE A 30 -3.48 9.50 -9.06
CA ILE A 30 -3.74 10.94 -9.14
C ILE A 30 -2.45 11.73 -9.27
N PHE A 31 -1.40 11.34 -8.56
CA PHE A 31 -0.13 12.06 -8.49
C PHE A 31 1.07 11.18 -8.87
N PRO A 32 1.03 10.47 -10.01
CA PRO A 32 2.07 9.48 -10.32
C PRO A 32 3.47 10.06 -10.39
N ASN A 33 3.60 11.30 -10.83
CA ASN A 33 4.90 11.94 -11.06
C ASN A 33 5.34 12.86 -9.92
N TYR A 34 4.55 12.94 -8.84
CA TYR A 34 4.95 13.72 -7.68
C TYR A 34 5.93 12.94 -6.83
N GLU A 35 6.88 13.66 -6.26
CA GLU A 35 7.88 13.08 -5.37
C GLU A 35 7.21 12.56 -4.10
N ALA A 36 7.38 11.26 -3.84
CA ALA A 36 6.75 10.58 -2.70
C ALA A 36 7.72 10.38 -1.56
N LEU A 37 9.00 10.15 -1.87
CA LEU A 37 10.00 9.74 -0.90
C LEU A 37 11.36 10.27 -1.31
N VAL A 38 12.03 10.90 -0.36
CA VAL A 38 13.41 11.37 -0.52
C VAL A 38 14.27 10.76 0.57
N TYR A 39 15.36 10.12 0.19
CA TYR A 39 16.33 9.58 1.11
C TYR A 39 17.74 9.86 0.58
N GLU A 40 18.46 10.73 1.27
CA GLU A 40 19.78 11.19 0.85
C GLU A 40 19.73 11.74 -0.58
N ASN A 41 20.45 11.10 -1.52
CA ASN A 41 20.45 11.50 -2.94
C ASN A 41 19.48 10.67 -3.79
N ARG A 42 18.63 9.87 -3.16
CA ARG A 42 17.62 9.05 -3.84
C ARG A 42 16.24 9.68 -3.69
N SER A 43 15.50 9.71 -4.78
CA SER A 43 14.16 10.27 -4.83
C SER A 43 13.27 9.36 -5.65
N TYR A 44 12.05 9.15 -5.18
CA TYR A 44 11.07 8.28 -5.84
C TYR A 44 9.74 9.00 -5.97
N THR A 45 9.10 8.86 -7.13
CA THR A 45 7.73 9.30 -7.34
C THR A 45 6.73 8.28 -6.79
N TRP A 46 5.46 8.68 -6.68
CA TRP A 46 4.41 7.74 -6.23
C TRP A 46 4.31 6.54 -7.16
N LEU A 47 4.44 6.73 -8.46
CA LEU A 47 4.42 5.61 -9.41
C LEU A 47 5.60 4.67 -9.18
N GLN A 48 6.79 5.21 -8.95
CA GLN A 48 7.97 4.40 -8.68
C GLN A 48 7.82 3.62 -7.37
N ILE A 49 7.35 4.25 -6.31
CA ILE A 49 7.11 3.59 -5.02
C ILE A 49 6.08 2.47 -5.18
N TYR A 50 4.98 2.74 -5.87
CA TYR A 50 3.95 1.74 -6.10
C TYR A 50 4.51 0.51 -6.84
N ASN A 51 5.27 0.73 -7.90
CA ASN A 51 5.87 -0.36 -8.67
C ASN A 51 6.89 -1.15 -7.86
N ARG A 52 7.68 -0.49 -7.03
CA ARG A 52 8.63 -1.15 -6.14
C ARG A 52 7.91 -2.00 -5.10
N CYS A 53 6.82 -1.50 -4.53
CA CYS A 53 6.02 -2.25 -3.55
C CYS A 53 5.43 -3.52 -4.18
N ILE A 54 4.92 -3.41 -5.41
CA ILE A 54 4.38 -4.58 -6.13
C ILE A 54 5.45 -5.62 -6.38
N LYS A 55 6.64 -5.20 -6.78
CA LYS A 55 7.77 -6.13 -7.01
C LYS A 55 8.17 -6.83 -5.72
N PHE A 56 8.21 -6.10 -4.62
CA PHE A 56 8.54 -6.67 -3.32
C PHE A 56 7.48 -7.68 -2.88
N ALA A 57 6.20 -7.32 -3.03
CA ALA A 57 5.10 -8.23 -2.70
C ALA A 57 5.17 -9.52 -3.54
N SER A 58 5.46 -9.39 -4.84
CA SER A 58 5.64 -10.54 -5.71
C SER A 58 6.80 -11.44 -5.27
N ALA A 59 7.90 -10.83 -4.83
CA ALA A 59 9.05 -11.58 -4.33
C ALA A 59 8.69 -12.34 -3.06
N LEU A 60 7.93 -11.73 -2.15
CA LEU A 60 7.47 -12.40 -0.94
C LEU A 60 6.58 -13.60 -1.26
N GLU A 61 5.66 -13.44 -2.20
CA GLU A 61 4.80 -14.55 -2.61
C GLU A 61 5.59 -15.70 -3.21
N LYS A 62 6.62 -15.40 -4.00
CA LYS A 62 7.48 -16.43 -4.60
C LYS A 62 8.23 -17.25 -3.58
N ILE A 63 8.58 -16.69 -2.42
CA ILE A 63 9.24 -17.44 -1.36
C ILE A 63 8.26 -18.11 -0.40
N GLY A 64 6.95 -18.03 -0.68
CA GLY A 64 5.94 -18.78 0.04
C GLY A 64 5.15 -17.99 1.09
N ILE A 65 5.32 -16.67 1.16
CA ILE A 65 4.52 -15.84 2.06
C ILE A 65 3.09 -15.77 1.55
N LYS A 66 2.13 -15.95 2.44
CA LYS A 66 0.71 -15.98 2.11
C LYS A 66 -0.11 -15.30 3.21
N GLU A 67 -1.41 -15.16 2.96
CA GLU A 67 -2.34 -14.52 3.89
C GLU A 67 -2.23 -15.13 5.29
N GLY A 68 -2.18 -14.27 6.28
CA GLY A 68 -2.08 -14.68 7.68
C GLY A 68 -0.67 -14.89 8.19
N ASP A 69 0.32 -14.95 7.30
CA ASP A 69 1.73 -15.05 7.74
C ASP A 69 2.20 -13.74 8.36
N THR A 70 3.25 -13.83 9.14
CA THR A 70 3.91 -12.66 9.74
C THR A 70 5.27 -12.48 9.10
N VAL A 71 5.55 -11.24 8.68
CA VAL A 71 6.86 -10.87 8.14
C VAL A 71 7.46 -9.79 9.04
N SER A 72 8.62 -10.07 9.60
CA SER A 72 9.36 -9.11 10.42
C SER A 72 10.46 -8.46 9.60
N VAL A 73 10.58 -7.15 9.71
CA VAL A 73 11.61 -6.39 9.00
C VAL A 73 12.46 -5.64 10.03
N MET A 74 13.76 -5.85 9.97
CA MET A 74 14.73 -5.10 10.77
C MET A 74 15.61 -4.31 9.81
N ALA A 75 15.44 -2.99 9.79
CA ALA A 75 16.16 -2.11 8.88
C ALA A 75 16.26 -0.71 9.49
N PHE A 76 17.22 0.07 8.99
CA PHE A 76 17.24 1.50 9.27
C PHE A 76 16.06 2.18 8.56
N ASN A 77 15.83 3.46 8.89
CA ASN A 77 14.77 4.25 8.24
C ASN A 77 15.18 4.58 6.79
N THR A 78 14.99 3.63 5.93
CA THR A 78 15.35 3.68 4.51
C THR A 78 14.10 3.52 3.66
N PRO A 79 14.18 3.76 2.34
CA PRO A 79 13.03 3.52 1.46
C PRO A 79 12.48 2.09 1.56
N GLU A 80 13.33 1.12 1.81
CA GLU A 80 12.95 -0.28 1.87
C GLU A 80 11.99 -0.56 3.05
N ILE A 81 12.22 0.02 4.22
CA ILE A 81 11.30 -0.18 5.35
C ILE A 81 9.98 0.56 5.12
N PHE A 82 10.02 1.73 4.49
CA PHE A 82 8.81 2.44 4.10
C PHE A 82 7.98 1.58 3.15
N GLU A 83 8.61 1.00 2.15
CA GLU A 83 7.94 0.13 1.17
C GLU A 83 7.36 -1.12 1.82
N ALA A 84 8.01 -1.68 2.83
CA ALA A 84 7.53 -2.87 3.53
C ALA A 84 6.16 -2.68 4.18
N HIS A 85 5.84 -1.45 4.60
CA HIS A 85 4.52 -1.14 5.17
C HIS A 85 3.38 -1.32 4.16
N TYR A 86 3.68 -1.34 2.87
CA TYR A 86 2.70 -1.58 1.81
C TYR A 86 2.86 -2.96 1.20
N SER A 87 4.09 -3.37 0.92
CA SER A 87 4.34 -4.63 0.22
C SER A 87 3.95 -5.85 1.04
N VAL A 88 4.22 -5.86 2.34
CA VAL A 88 3.83 -6.98 3.20
C VAL A 88 2.30 -7.11 3.26
N PRO A 89 1.54 -6.05 3.58
CA PRO A 89 0.07 -6.15 3.55
C PRO A 89 -0.51 -6.51 2.19
N MET A 90 0.15 -6.18 1.08
CA MET A 90 -0.31 -6.57 -0.25
C MET A 90 -0.41 -8.08 -0.43
N THR A 91 0.39 -8.85 0.29
CA THR A 91 0.34 -10.31 0.27
C THR A 91 -0.72 -10.88 1.20
N GLY A 92 -1.36 -10.04 2.00
CA GLY A 92 -2.26 -10.49 3.06
C GLY A 92 -1.55 -10.88 4.33
N ALA A 93 -0.23 -10.74 4.39
CA ALA A 93 0.56 -11.02 5.58
C ALA A 93 0.57 -9.83 6.54
N VAL A 94 1.04 -10.04 7.74
CA VAL A 94 1.13 -9.03 8.80
C VAL A 94 2.59 -8.61 8.93
N LEU A 95 2.81 -7.29 8.88
CA LEU A 95 4.14 -6.73 9.07
C LEU A 95 4.50 -6.67 10.55
#